data_11d38240a9ac0ca9a20f869e53c270a8
#
_entry.id   11d38240a9ac0ca9a20f869e53c270a8
#
_cell.length_a   1.000
_cell.length_b   1.000
_cell.length_c   1.000
_cell.angle_alpha   90.00
_cell.angle_beta   90.00
_cell.angle_gamma   90.00
#
_symmetry.space_group_name_H-M   'P 1'
#
loop_
_entity.id
_entity.type
_entity.pdbx_description
1 polymer ?
#
loop_
_entity_poly.entity_id
_entity_poly.type
_entity_poly.pdbx_seq_one_letter_code
_entity_poly.pdbx_strand_id
1 'polypeptide(L)'
;MKQSALHLIIVLSVAFGLTACGTTQTAAKKEAVANEVNQRVNDFDFTFKATYAYPTGFRSIYLSPFYDVKVNPDTIRSYLPYYGRAYVASMDPSEGGIKFTSTDFDYQVVPGRKKGNWLVNIRTRDTGREIFLYFDIWENGTARLNVIDTNRQSISFQG
;
A
#
# COMPACT_ATOMS: atom_id res chain seq x y z
N MET A 1 58.49 -29.68 -8.31
CA MET A 1 57.68 -29.50 -7.09
C MET A 1 57.32 -28.03 -6.79
N LYS A 2 58.17 -27.05 -7.00
CA LYS A 2 57.84 -25.61 -6.73
C LYS A 2 56.81 -25.02 -7.72
N GLN A 3 56.80 -25.42 -8.99
CA GLN A 3 55.84 -24.92 -9.99
C GLN A 3 54.41 -25.42 -9.77
N SER A 4 54.23 -26.65 -9.31
CA SER A 4 52.89 -27.23 -9.03
C SER A 4 52.22 -26.54 -7.84
N ALA A 5 52.99 -26.12 -6.83
CA ALA A 5 52.46 -25.38 -5.68
C ALA A 5 51.98 -23.97 -6.05
N LEU A 6 52.67 -23.30 -6.99
CA LEU A 6 52.35 -21.97 -7.47
C LEU A 6 51.02 -21.98 -8.26
N HIS A 7 50.80 -23.00 -9.09
CA HIS A 7 49.54 -23.18 -9.85
C HIS A 7 48.36 -23.48 -8.93
N LEU A 8 48.56 -24.25 -7.86
CA LEU A 8 47.51 -24.55 -6.88
C LEU A 8 47.07 -23.29 -6.12
N ILE A 9 48.01 -22.41 -5.76
CA ILE A 9 47.69 -21.15 -5.06
C ILE A 9 46.94 -20.18 -5.98
N ILE A 10 47.29 -20.10 -7.27
CA ILE A 10 46.59 -19.24 -8.24
C ILE A 10 45.14 -19.74 -8.49
N VAL A 11 44.94 -21.04 -8.59
CA VAL A 11 43.57 -21.61 -8.76
C VAL A 11 42.70 -21.39 -7.51
N LEU A 12 43.29 -21.48 -6.32
CA LEU A 12 42.55 -21.27 -5.06
C LEU A 12 42.19 -19.79 -4.87
N SER A 13 42.97 -18.82 -5.33
CA SER A 13 42.66 -17.40 -5.24
C SER A 13 41.57 -16.95 -6.20
N VAL A 14 41.38 -17.62 -7.35
CA VAL A 14 40.33 -17.31 -8.32
C VAL A 14 38.95 -17.85 -7.85
N ALA A 15 38.92 -18.94 -7.08
CA ALA A 15 37.67 -19.53 -6.56
C ALA A 15 36.98 -18.68 -5.45
N PHE A 16 37.73 -17.78 -4.78
CA PHE A 16 37.20 -16.96 -3.68
C PHE A 16 36.53 -15.63 -4.12
N GLY A 17 36.64 -15.27 -5.41
CA GLY A 17 36.18 -13.98 -5.95
C GLY A 17 34.72 -13.91 -6.42
N LEU A 18 33.95 -15.02 -6.43
CA LEU A 18 32.66 -15.09 -7.15
C LEU A 18 31.38 -15.09 -6.28
N THR A 19 31.46 -14.93 -4.96
CA THR A 19 30.28 -15.06 -4.09
C THR A 19 29.71 -13.76 -3.54
N ALA A 20 30.14 -12.57 -3.98
CA ALA A 20 29.74 -11.29 -3.36
C ALA A 20 28.63 -10.52 -4.10
N CYS A 21 28.03 -11.03 -5.18
CA CYS A 21 27.18 -10.20 -6.05
C CYS A 21 25.67 -10.27 -5.80
N GLY A 22 25.18 -11.17 -4.94
CA GLY A 22 23.72 -11.37 -4.77
C GLY A 22 23.03 -10.47 -3.72
N THR A 23 23.73 -10.11 -2.65
CA THR A 23 23.16 -9.45 -1.47
C THR A 23 23.05 -7.92 -1.62
N THR A 24 23.96 -7.30 -2.31
CA THR A 24 24.00 -5.84 -2.50
C THR A 24 22.89 -5.33 -3.43
N GLN A 25 22.57 -6.05 -4.50
CA GLN A 25 21.47 -5.67 -5.41
C GLN A 25 20.09 -5.75 -4.73
N THR A 26 19.90 -6.72 -3.85
CA THR A 26 18.64 -6.87 -3.12
C THR A 26 18.46 -5.74 -2.08
N ALA A 27 19.51 -5.33 -1.40
CA ALA A 27 19.48 -4.22 -0.44
C ALA A 27 19.22 -2.87 -1.13
N ALA A 28 19.94 -2.58 -2.21
CA ALA A 28 19.76 -1.37 -3.00
C ALA A 28 18.33 -1.27 -3.60
N LYS A 29 17.76 -2.39 -4.06
CA LYS A 29 16.40 -2.43 -4.57
C LYS A 29 15.37 -2.14 -3.47
N LYS A 30 15.56 -2.68 -2.26
CA LYS A 30 14.67 -2.41 -1.12
C LYS A 30 14.72 -0.95 -0.71
N GLU A 31 15.91 -0.36 -0.66
CA GLU A 31 16.08 1.05 -0.33
C GLU A 31 15.45 1.96 -1.39
N ALA A 32 15.59 1.64 -2.68
CA ALA A 32 14.95 2.38 -3.76
C ALA A 32 13.42 2.36 -3.63
N VAL A 33 12.82 1.20 -3.34
CA VAL A 33 11.37 1.08 -3.11
C VAL A 33 10.94 1.88 -1.89
N ALA A 34 11.69 1.80 -0.78
CA ALA A 34 11.38 2.54 0.43
C ALA A 34 11.41 4.06 0.21
N ASN A 35 12.40 4.56 -0.54
CA ASN A 35 12.51 5.97 -0.90
C ASN A 35 11.36 6.40 -1.83
N GLU A 36 10.99 5.59 -2.81
CA GLU A 36 9.85 5.85 -3.69
C GLU A 36 8.53 5.93 -2.89
N VAL A 37 8.27 4.96 -2.01
CA VAL A 37 7.07 4.96 -1.16
C VAL A 37 7.05 6.20 -0.27
N ASN A 38 8.17 6.54 0.37
CA ASN A 38 8.26 7.73 1.21
C ASN A 38 7.94 9.01 0.41
N GLN A 39 8.52 9.15 -0.77
CA GLN A 39 8.27 10.30 -1.63
C GLN A 39 6.79 10.38 -2.02
N ARG A 40 6.22 9.32 -2.57
CA ARG A 40 4.82 9.29 -3.02
C ARG A 40 3.82 9.60 -1.90
N VAL A 41 4.06 9.08 -0.69
CA VAL A 41 3.21 9.36 0.48
C VAL A 41 3.28 10.83 0.87
N ASN A 42 4.47 11.45 0.87
CA ASN A 42 4.63 12.86 1.23
C ASN A 42 4.16 13.82 0.12
N ASP A 43 4.27 13.41 -1.15
CA ASP A 43 3.81 14.18 -2.30
C ASP A 43 2.29 14.04 -2.54
N PHE A 44 1.58 13.20 -1.74
CA PHE A 44 0.15 12.93 -1.87
C PHE A 44 -0.21 12.34 -3.25
N ASP A 45 0.69 11.53 -3.82
CA ASP A 45 0.54 10.94 -5.14
C ASP A 45 0.82 9.44 -5.12
N PHE A 46 -0.19 8.66 -4.77
CA PHE A 46 -0.09 7.20 -4.76
C PHE A 46 -1.40 6.51 -5.15
N THR A 47 -1.29 5.26 -5.57
CA THR A 47 -2.45 4.41 -5.84
C THR A 47 -2.40 3.18 -4.93
N PHE A 48 -3.42 3.02 -4.09
CA PHE A 48 -3.66 1.80 -3.33
C PHE A 48 -4.49 0.83 -4.17
N LYS A 49 -3.94 -0.37 -4.44
CA LYS A 49 -4.65 -1.44 -5.14
C LYS A 49 -5.11 -2.49 -4.14
N ALA A 50 -6.43 -2.61 -3.97
CA ALA A 50 -6.99 -3.55 -3.01
C ALA A 50 -6.94 -4.99 -3.56
N THR A 51 -6.30 -5.90 -2.81
CA THR A 51 -6.21 -7.33 -3.13
C THR A 51 -7.14 -8.18 -2.28
N TYR A 52 -7.38 -7.75 -1.04
CA TYR A 52 -8.30 -8.40 -0.11
C TYR A 52 -9.21 -7.40 0.57
N ALA A 53 -10.47 -7.78 0.76
CA ALA A 53 -11.41 -7.09 1.64
C ALA A 53 -11.64 -7.89 2.91
N TYR A 54 -11.75 -7.21 4.05
CA TYR A 54 -12.02 -7.75 5.38
C TYR A 54 -13.28 -7.09 5.94
N PRO A 55 -14.48 -7.58 5.56
CA PRO A 55 -15.73 -7.07 6.09
C PRO A 55 -15.89 -7.46 7.56
N THR A 56 -16.49 -6.59 8.36
CA THR A 56 -16.76 -6.87 9.77
C THR A 56 -17.79 -8.00 9.91
N GLY A 57 -17.42 -9.10 10.56
CA GLY A 57 -18.30 -10.26 10.78
C GLY A 57 -18.41 -11.24 9.61
N PHE A 58 -17.60 -11.08 8.57
CA PHE A 58 -17.54 -11.98 7.42
C PHE A 58 -16.13 -12.48 7.15
N ARG A 59 -15.99 -13.50 6.30
CA ARG A 59 -14.68 -13.98 5.85
C ARG A 59 -14.00 -12.96 4.94
N SER A 60 -12.67 -13.01 4.88
CA SER A 60 -11.90 -12.25 3.90
C SER A 60 -12.27 -12.65 2.47
N ILE A 61 -12.29 -11.67 1.57
CA ILE A 61 -12.67 -11.83 0.17
C ILE A 61 -11.51 -11.40 -0.69
N TYR A 62 -11.05 -12.29 -1.57
CA TYR A 62 -10.07 -11.93 -2.60
C TYR A 62 -10.73 -11.08 -3.67
N LEU A 63 -10.07 -9.99 -4.05
CA LEU A 63 -10.63 -8.98 -4.95
C LEU A 63 -10.01 -9.07 -6.35
N SER A 64 -10.81 -8.68 -7.32
CA SER A 64 -10.34 -8.42 -8.68
C SER A 64 -9.39 -7.22 -8.71
N PRO A 65 -8.39 -7.18 -9.60
CA PRO A 65 -7.34 -6.14 -9.65
C PRO A 65 -7.84 -4.74 -10.05
N PHE A 66 -9.15 -4.58 -10.29
CA PHE A 66 -9.75 -3.31 -10.69
C PHE A 66 -10.10 -2.37 -9.52
N TYR A 67 -10.04 -2.86 -8.29
CA TYR A 67 -10.41 -2.08 -7.10
C TYR A 67 -9.22 -1.29 -6.59
N ASP A 68 -9.35 0.04 -6.63
CA ASP A 68 -8.29 0.94 -6.23
C ASP A 68 -8.80 2.19 -5.48
N VAL A 69 -7.87 2.86 -4.79
CA VAL A 69 -8.00 4.24 -4.35
C VAL A 69 -6.81 5.01 -4.90
N LYS A 70 -7.09 6.02 -5.72
CA LYS A 70 -6.09 6.95 -6.24
C LYS A 70 -6.11 8.22 -5.40
N VAL A 71 -4.96 8.56 -4.86
CA VAL A 71 -4.74 9.78 -4.08
C VAL A 71 -3.80 10.66 -4.89
N ASN A 72 -4.27 11.84 -5.24
CA ASN A 72 -3.50 12.90 -5.89
C ASN A 72 -3.64 14.17 -5.04
N PRO A 73 -2.77 15.19 -5.20
CA PRO A 73 -2.82 16.41 -4.41
C PRO A 73 -4.18 17.13 -4.44
N ASP A 74 -4.87 17.07 -5.57
CA ASP A 74 -6.13 17.80 -5.79
C ASP A 74 -7.36 16.89 -5.82
N THR A 75 -7.19 15.58 -5.84
CA THR A 75 -8.31 14.66 -6.08
C THR A 75 -8.08 13.31 -5.45
N ILE A 76 -9.10 12.79 -4.79
CA ILE A 76 -9.15 11.40 -4.33
C ILE A 76 -10.26 10.69 -5.08
N ARG A 77 -9.93 9.57 -5.71
CA ARG A 77 -10.89 8.71 -6.36
C ARG A 77 -10.87 7.33 -5.74
N SER A 78 -12.00 6.91 -5.21
CA SER A 78 -12.19 5.56 -4.68
C SER A 78 -13.07 4.74 -5.61
N TYR A 79 -12.64 3.52 -5.89
CA TYR A 79 -13.42 2.49 -6.56
C TYR A 79 -13.23 1.17 -5.83
N LEU A 80 -13.90 1.01 -4.67
CA LEU A 80 -13.81 -0.19 -3.85
C LEU A 80 -15.17 -0.90 -3.75
N PRO A 81 -15.20 -2.23 -3.63
CA PRO A 81 -16.42 -2.95 -3.33
C PRO A 81 -16.80 -2.74 -1.87
N TYR A 82 -18.07 -2.94 -1.54
CA TYR A 82 -18.51 -2.92 -0.16
C TYR A 82 -19.24 -4.23 0.17
N TYR A 83 -18.83 -4.82 1.27
CA TYR A 83 -19.43 -6.03 1.84
C TYR A 83 -19.70 -5.75 3.32
N GLY A 84 -20.97 -5.53 3.67
CA GLY A 84 -21.36 -5.21 5.04
C GLY A 84 -22.78 -4.70 5.12
N ARG A 85 -23.17 -4.24 6.31
CA ARG A 85 -24.49 -3.67 6.54
C ARG A 85 -24.47 -2.18 6.27
N ALA A 86 -25.44 -1.71 5.48
CA ALA A 86 -25.76 -0.29 5.36
C ALA A 86 -26.80 0.06 6.43
N TYR A 87 -26.62 1.19 7.11
CA TYR A 87 -27.59 1.71 8.09
C TYR A 87 -28.62 2.60 7.43
N VAL A 88 -28.25 3.17 6.28
CA VAL A 88 -29.14 3.96 5.43
C VAL A 88 -29.19 3.29 4.07
N ALA A 89 -30.40 3.03 3.58
CA ALA A 89 -30.60 2.47 2.24
C ALA A 89 -30.11 3.48 1.19
N SER A 90 -29.28 3.04 0.26
CA SER A 90 -28.93 3.85 -0.92
C SER A 90 -30.16 3.92 -1.83
N MET A 91 -30.51 5.13 -2.29
CA MET A 91 -31.57 5.31 -3.28
C MET A 91 -31.15 4.80 -4.67
N ASP A 92 -29.85 4.66 -4.94
CA ASP A 92 -29.33 4.15 -6.20
C ASP A 92 -28.69 2.76 -6.01
N PRO A 93 -29.25 1.69 -6.60
CA PRO A 93 -28.68 0.35 -6.56
C PRO A 93 -27.28 0.26 -7.17
N SER A 94 -26.88 1.20 -8.03
CA SER A 94 -25.54 1.25 -8.65
C SER A 94 -24.46 1.72 -7.66
N GLU A 95 -24.82 2.30 -6.53
CA GLU A 95 -23.93 2.72 -5.44
C GLU A 95 -23.44 1.57 -4.53
N GLY A 96 -23.50 0.33 -5.00
CA GLY A 96 -23.15 -0.88 -4.24
C GLY A 96 -21.71 -0.99 -3.74
N GLY A 97 -20.90 0.10 -3.81
CA GLY A 97 -19.50 0.13 -3.38
C GLY A 97 -19.16 1.39 -2.58
N ILE A 98 -17.86 1.54 -2.29
CA ILE A 98 -17.25 2.77 -1.81
C ILE A 98 -16.68 3.48 -3.03
N LYS A 99 -17.56 4.09 -3.80
CA LYS A 99 -17.26 4.75 -5.07
C LYS A 99 -17.52 6.23 -4.93
N PHE A 100 -16.47 7.04 -5.06
CA PHE A 100 -16.57 8.49 -5.02
C PHE A 100 -15.34 9.15 -5.65
N THR A 101 -15.51 10.42 -5.99
CA THR A 101 -14.42 11.34 -6.29
C THR A 101 -14.59 12.53 -5.36
N SER A 102 -13.52 12.94 -4.69
CA SER A 102 -13.49 14.08 -3.78
C SER A 102 -12.38 15.03 -4.18
N THR A 103 -12.67 16.33 -4.19
CA THR A 103 -11.73 17.43 -4.42
C THR A 103 -11.62 18.35 -3.21
N ASP A 104 -12.46 18.13 -2.19
CA ASP A 104 -12.40 18.80 -0.89
C ASP A 104 -12.21 17.76 0.21
N PHE A 105 -10.97 17.69 0.72
CA PHE A 105 -10.58 16.70 1.73
C PHE A 105 -9.45 17.19 2.63
N ASP A 106 -9.41 16.68 3.85
CA ASP A 106 -8.25 16.80 4.73
C ASP A 106 -7.29 15.62 4.47
N TYR A 107 -6.01 15.88 4.43
CA TYR A 107 -4.95 14.89 4.30
C TYR A 107 -3.90 15.10 5.39
N GLN A 108 -3.58 14.04 6.13
CA GLN A 108 -2.56 14.08 7.17
C GLN A 108 -1.67 12.84 7.07
N VAL A 109 -0.35 13.04 7.08
CA VAL A 109 0.65 11.97 7.19
C VAL A 109 1.32 12.06 8.55
N VAL A 110 1.39 10.94 9.24
CA VAL A 110 2.15 10.83 10.49
C VAL A 110 3.05 9.60 10.44
N PRO A 111 4.26 9.64 11.03
CA PRO A 111 5.09 8.46 11.16
C PRO A 111 4.35 7.37 11.94
N GLY A 112 4.43 6.14 11.45
CA GLY A 112 3.91 4.99 12.17
C GLY A 112 4.81 4.58 13.34
N ARG A 113 4.39 3.54 14.09
CA ARG A 113 5.14 3.05 15.26
C ARG A 113 6.48 2.41 14.92
N LYS A 114 6.65 1.94 13.69
CA LYS A 114 7.89 1.29 13.21
C LYS A 114 8.57 2.18 12.20
N LYS A 115 9.89 2.09 12.11
CA LYS A 115 10.65 2.74 11.04
C LYS A 115 10.16 2.21 9.68
N GLY A 116 10.00 3.10 8.71
CA GLY A 116 9.51 2.72 7.37
C GLY A 116 8.01 2.42 7.31
N ASN A 117 7.24 3.02 8.22
CA ASN A 117 5.79 2.92 8.26
C ASN A 117 5.17 4.32 8.35
N TRP A 118 4.14 4.59 7.56
CA TRP A 118 3.39 5.85 7.53
C TRP A 118 1.91 5.59 7.74
N LEU A 119 1.30 6.42 8.57
CA LEU A 119 -0.14 6.47 8.75
C LEU A 119 -0.66 7.67 7.99
N VAL A 120 -1.57 7.43 7.03
CA VAL A 120 -2.20 8.47 6.23
C VAL A 120 -3.67 8.50 6.56
N ASN A 121 -4.13 9.66 7.03
CA ASN A 121 -5.52 9.90 7.39
C ASN A 121 -6.13 10.87 6.38
N ILE A 122 -7.22 10.47 5.76
CA ILE A 122 -7.96 11.29 4.81
C ILE A 122 -9.41 11.39 5.27
N ARG A 123 -9.98 12.58 5.21
CA ARG A 123 -11.39 12.86 5.48
C ARG A 123 -11.96 13.63 4.31
N THR A 124 -13.00 13.10 3.65
CA THR A 124 -13.69 13.80 2.55
C THR A 124 -14.80 14.70 3.10
N ARG A 125 -15.07 15.84 2.40
CA ARG A 125 -16.09 16.80 2.78
C ARG A 125 -17.18 16.97 1.74
N ASP A 126 -16.93 16.64 0.49
CA ASP A 126 -17.78 16.89 -0.68
C ASP A 126 -18.51 15.64 -1.20
N THR A 127 -18.47 14.53 -0.48
CA THR A 127 -19.04 13.25 -0.91
C THR A 127 -20.49 13.02 -0.43
N GLY A 128 -21.16 14.05 0.10
CA GLY A 128 -22.53 13.96 0.63
C GLY A 128 -22.67 13.20 1.96
N ARG A 129 -21.60 12.55 2.40
CA ARG A 129 -21.42 11.87 3.69
C ARG A 129 -19.96 11.91 4.11
N GLU A 130 -19.69 11.86 5.39
CA GLU A 130 -18.29 11.80 5.86
C GLU A 130 -17.71 10.41 5.60
N ILE A 131 -16.60 10.36 4.87
CA ILE A 131 -15.83 9.15 4.64
C ILE A 131 -14.43 9.40 5.15
N PHE A 132 -13.97 8.50 6.02
CA PHE A 132 -12.61 8.48 6.53
C PHE A 132 -11.85 7.31 5.93
N LEU A 133 -10.67 7.59 5.39
CA LEU A 133 -9.73 6.61 4.87
C LEU A 133 -8.49 6.62 5.76
N TYR A 134 -8.22 5.51 6.44
CA TYR A 134 -7.04 5.34 7.29
C TYR A 134 -6.11 4.32 6.64
N PHE A 135 -5.03 4.82 6.05
CA PHE A 135 -4.00 3.96 5.49
C PHE A 135 -2.89 3.71 6.50
N ASP A 136 -2.40 2.48 6.50
CA ASP A 136 -1.19 2.03 7.18
C ASP A 136 -0.25 1.49 6.10
N ILE A 137 0.76 2.28 5.69
CA ILE A 137 1.60 2.05 4.53
C ILE A 137 3.01 1.68 4.99
N TRP A 138 3.59 0.63 4.43
CA TRP A 138 4.95 0.17 4.73
C TRP A 138 5.92 0.48 3.60
N GLU A 139 7.21 0.58 3.95
CA GLU A 139 8.32 0.88 3.03
C GLU A 139 8.49 -0.12 1.88
N ASN A 140 7.91 -1.31 2.00
CA ASN A 140 7.89 -2.33 0.94
C ASN A 140 6.76 -2.13 -0.07
N GLY A 141 5.95 -1.08 0.08
CA GLY A 141 4.80 -0.76 -0.78
C GLY A 141 3.51 -1.49 -0.40
N THR A 142 3.52 -2.37 0.61
CA THR A 142 2.25 -2.96 1.09
C THR A 142 1.49 -1.98 1.97
N ALA A 143 0.17 -2.04 1.93
CA ALA A 143 -0.65 -1.17 2.75
C ALA A 143 -1.92 -1.87 3.25
N ARG A 144 -2.43 -1.37 4.37
CA ARG A 144 -3.78 -1.64 4.85
C ARG A 144 -4.59 -0.35 4.82
N LEU A 145 -5.81 -0.44 4.35
CA LEU A 145 -6.78 0.66 4.37
C LEU A 145 -7.96 0.26 5.24
N ASN A 146 -8.31 1.10 6.19
CA ASN A 146 -9.59 1.02 6.91
C ASN A 146 -10.49 2.16 6.45
N VAL A 147 -11.72 1.84 6.02
CA VAL A 147 -12.71 2.81 5.58
C VAL A 147 -13.84 2.88 6.59
N ILE A 148 -14.09 4.08 7.08
CA ILE A 148 -15.22 4.41 7.93
C ILE A 148 -16.16 5.33 7.16
N ASP A 149 -17.37 4.88 6.94
CA ASP A 149 -18.45 5.62 6.31
C ASP A 149 -19.58 5.77 7.36
N THR A 150 -20.07 6.98 7.58
CA THR A 150 -21.10 7.25 8.61
C THR A 150 -22.39 6.46 8.41
N ASN A 151 -22.69 6.08 7.17
CA ASN A 151 -23.91 5.39 6.81
C ASN A 151 -23.77 3.87 6.69
N ARG A 152 -22.56 3.33 6.92
CA ARG A 152 -22.23 1.92 6.71
C ARG A 152 -21.31 1.37 7.79
N GLN A 153 -21.32 0.08 7.95
CA GLN A 153 -20.36 -0.61 8.80
C GLN A 153 -18.93 -0.46 8.20
N SER A 154 -17.93 -0.27 9.07
CA SER A 154 -16.55 -0.15 8.61
C SER A 154 -16.05 -1.41 7.92
N ILE A 155 -15.16 -1.23 6.96
CA ILE A 155 -14.52 -2.32 6.21
C ILE A 155 -13.03 -2.01 6.03
N SER A 156 -12.21 -3.04 6.08
CA SER A 156 -10.77 -2.92 5.84
C SER A 156 -10.35 -3.63 4.56
N PHE A 157 -9.26 -3.15 3.96
CA PHE A 157 -8.66 -3.71 2.76
C PHE A 157 -7.16 -3.90 2.97
N GLN A 158 -6.58 -4.82 2.23
CA GLN A 158 -5.13 -5.01 2.12
C GLN A 158 -4.74 -4.96 0.64
N GLY A 159 -3.59 -4.36 0.36
CA GLY A 159 -3.02 -4.22 -0.97
C GLY A 159 -1.52 -4.03 -0.98
#